data_7cede9ee90b6d8d89b28db47cd660889
#
_entry.id   7cede9ee90b6d8d89b28db47cd660889
#
_cell.length_a   1.000
_cell.length_b   1.000
_cell.length_c   1.000
_cell.angle_alpha   90.00
_cell.angle_beta   90.00
_cell.angle_gamma   90.00
#
_symmetry.space_group_name_H-M   'P 1'
#
loop_
_entity.id
_entity.type
_entity.pdbx_description
1 polymer ?
#
loop_
_entity_poly.entity_id
_entity_poly.type
_entity_poly.pdbx_seq_one_letter_code
_entity_poly.pdbx_strand_id
1 'polypeptide(L)'
;MARWIGPSADHDHFGKVLAAAHVWRDSCFLEGGSMFGDAPLWTSENMADLTGRLEVDPLDGQNVDFYAKLERQLEAARPEVKQLAAEAIWFAYLFPWRGEMRPQTKRDRITRVWGWSGANSIDDDVHLADETLRGVGRAGQGFRQRLSMELRFLMRVVGEWRALPPDRRIQLMRAQSAWDFADWLDALDEAEQRQIRHMILSFLFPDHFERIVSRGHKIKIVEQLGHRAPSIPARVRTNGEFDRALYEIRRALEAEYETQELDFYFPPLSDLWDRSLRKAPTPPPAPDRTAETEPQSAVWDDPRNTILFGPPGTGKTFAAIRRSVELCEGRTGLLDEEIRSRLQDLVGDDDREGRIEFITFHESYSYEEFVEGLRPVTGESGEGAGSGFRLEPTPGVLMRIAKRARANPNEAHVLVIDEINRANVSKVLGELITVLEEDKRQGGPNEIQVRLPYSQKTFKMPMNLFVLGTMNTADRSIALLDTALRRRFEFDEVSPDPDLLPETIEGMEASPREVLRVMNDRLEWLRDRDHLIGHAWLMHARTREEFDDAMRRKVIPLIAEYFYDEWGKVRAVLGDTDDFVARQSLDEPPGIEGMGEERHRWSVRDEFPPGAYENLVRGSATPASDNGSGE
;
A
#
# COMPACT_ATOMS: atom_id res chain seq x y z
N MET A 1 8.31 -20.48 25.57
CA MET A 1 8.67 -19.67 24.35
C MET A 1 7.43 -19.55 23.52
N ALA A 2 7.19 -18.40 22.91
CA ALA A 2 6.04 -18.21 22.05
C ALA A 2 6.12 -19.17 20.84
N ARG A 3 5.04 -19.89 20.56
CA ARG A 3 4.98 -20.93 19.52
C ARG A 3 5.14 -20.40 18.10
N TRP A 4 4.81 -19.11 17.88
CA TRP A 4 4.85 -18.52 16.54
C TRP A 4 6.15 -17.76 16.22
N ILE A 5 7.25 -18.04 16.92
CA ILE A 5 8.57 -17.56 16.56
C ILE A 5 9.06 -18.41 15.39
N GLY A 6 9.04 -17.82 14.19
CA GLY A 6 9.44 -18.52 12.97
C GLY A 6 10.95 -18.86 12.95
N PRO A 7 11.34 -19.93 12.24
CA PRO A 7 12.70 -20.45 12.20
C PRO A 7 13.68 -19.62 11.35
N SER A 8 13.26 -18.49 10.77
CA SER A 8 14.06 -17.67 9.86
C SER A 8 14.75 -16.51 10.60
N ALA A 9 16.03 -16.27 10.30
CA ALA A 9 16.79 -15.11 10.79
C ALA A 9 16.09 -13.76 10.52
N ASP A 10 15.24 -13.68 9.49
CA ASP A 10 14.41 -12.50 9.19
C ASP A 10 13.33 -12.22 10.25
N HIS A 11 13.12 -13.12 11.21
CA HIS A 11 12.07 -13.03 12.22
C HIS A 11 12.59 -12.95 13.68
N ASP A 12 13.89 -12.76 13.86
CA ASP A 12 14.50 -12.56 15.21
C ASP A 12 13.85 -11.41 15.98
N HIS A 13 13.26 -10.43 15.27
CA HIS A 13 12.55 -9.31 15.88
C HIS A 13 11.23 -9.70 16.56
N PHE A 14 10.63 -10.87 16.25
CA PHE A 14 9.36 -11.28 16.89
C PHE A 14 9.46 -11.34 18.40
N GLY A 15 10.58 -11.84 18.92
CA GLY A 15 10.87 -11.84 20.35
C GLY A 15 10.90 -10.44 20.94
N LYS A 16 11.45 -9.45 20.24
CA LYS A 16 11.50 -8.05 20.69
C LYS A 16 10.12 -7.39 20.69
N VAL A 17 9.31 -7.64 19.64
CA VAL A 17 7.91 -7.16 19.58
C VAL A 17 7.09 -7.74 20.73
N LEU A 18 7.21 -9.05 20.98
CA LEU A 18 6.48 -9.72 22.04
C LEU A 18 6.93 -9.22 23.43
N ALA A 19 8.25 -9.02 23.63
CA ALA A 19 8.78 -8.46 24.88
C ALA A 19 8.20 -7.06 25.13
N ALA A 20 8.13 -6.19 24.13
CA ALA A 20 7.53 -4.87 24.24
C ALA A 20 6.03 -4.94 24.55
N ALA A 21 5.28 -5.87 23.91
CA ALA A 21 3.89 -6.10 24.23
C ALA A 21 3.68 -6.61 25.67
N HIS A 22 4.60 -7.42 26.20
CA HIS A 22 4.57 -7.85 27.61
C HIS A 22 4.89 -6.72 28.59
N VAL A 23 5.81 -5.80 28.25
CA VAL A 23 6.02 -4.58 29.05
C VAL A 23 4.74 -3.76 29.09
N TRP A 24 4.05 -3.57 27.94
CA TRP A 24 2.77 -2.88 27.91
C TRP A 24 1.72 -3.61 28.75
N ARG A 25 1.64 -4.94 28.68
CA ARG A 25 0.74 -5.74 29.53
C ARG A 25 0.96 -5.42 31.00
N ASP A 26 2.21 -5.49 31.46
CA ASP A 26 2.54 -5.37 32.87
C ASP A 26 2.39 -3.91 33.35
N SER A 27 2.98 -2.95 32.65
CA SER A 27 2.98 -1.53 33.06
C SER A 27 1.66 -0.82 32.77
N CYS A 28 1.04 -1.03 31.59
CA CYS A 28 -0.13 -0.27 31.17
C CYS A 28 -1.44 -1.02 31.43
N PHE A 29 -1.58 -2.25 30.93
CA PHE A 29 -2.82 -3.01 31.01
C PHE A 29 -3.14 -3.43 32.45
N LEU A 30 -2.15 -3.95 33.19
CA LEU A 30 -2.32 -4.42 34.58
C LEU A 30 -2.26 -3.27 35.58
N GLU A 31 -1.26 -2.40 35.49
CA GLU A 31 -0.98 -1.38 36.50
C GLU A 31 -1.52 0.02 36.15
N GLY A 32 -1.71 0.34 34.86
CA GLY A 32 -2.22 1.62 34.42
C GLY A 32 -1.19 2.73 34.25
N GLY A 33 0.06 2.33 34.23
CA GLY A 33 1.21 3.20 34.00
C GLY A 33 1.31 3.71 32.58
N SER A 34 2.54 3.88 32.10
CA SER A 34 2.88 4.37 30.77
C SER A 34 4.02 3.51 30.18
N MET A 35 4.10 3.50 28.84
CA MET A 35 5.23 2.91 28.11
C MET A 35 6.43 3.85 28.04
N PHE A 36 6.16 5.17 27.96
CA PHE A 36 7.16 6.18 27.63
C PHE A 36 7.41 7.19 28.77
N GLY A 37 6.82 6.98 29.95
CA GLY A 37 6.98 7.90 31.07
C GLY A 37 6.53 7.29 32.39
N ASP A 38 6.68 8.09 33.48
CA ASP A 38 6.35 7.64 34.85
C ASP A 38 4.89 7.94 35.23
N ALA A 39 4.17 8.74 34.43
CA ALA A 39 2.80 9.13 34.74
C ALA A 39 1.80 8.00 34.44
N PRO A 40 0.77 7.78 35.29
CA PRO A 40 -0.27 6.79 35.02
C PRO A 40 -1.19 7.31 33.91
N LEU A 41 -1.03 6.78 32.69
CA LEU A 41 -1.82 7.21 31.52
C LEU A 41 -3.08 6.37 31.32
N TRP A 42 -3.02 5.05 31.54
CA TRP A 42 -4.14 4.13 31.30
C TRP A 42 -5.14 4.11 32.48
N THR A 43 -5.55 5.29 32.93
CA THR A 43 -6.55 5.49 33.99
C THR A 43 -7.97 5.48 33.40
N SER A 44 -8.95 5.11 34.23
CA SER A 44 -10.36 5.13 33.79
C SER A 44 -10.81 6.50 33.30
N GLU A 45 -10.33 7.58 33.92
CA GLU A 45 -10.63 8.95 33.54
C GLU A 45 -10.07 9.30 32.16
N ASN A 46 -8.77 9.03 31.91
CA ASN A 46 -8.14 9.32 30.62
C ASN A 46 -8.73 8.47 29.49
N MET A 47 -9.02 7.20 29.74
CA MET A 47 -9.66 6.32 28.77
C MET A 47 -11.07 6.75 28.42
N ALA A 48 -11.87 7.19 29.39
CA ALA A 48 -13.22 7.69 29.15
C ALA A 48 -13.18 9.01 28.34
N ASP A 49 -12.28 9.93 28.66
CA ASP A 49 -12.10 11.17 27.90
C ASP A 49 -11.66 10.88 26.46
N LEU A 50 -10.67 10.00 26.24
CA LEU A 50 -10.21 9.62 24.90
C LEU A 50 -11.35 8.95 24.10
N THR A 51 -12.08 8.02 24.70
CA THR A 51 -13.20 7.33 24.04
C THR A 51 -14.26 8.32 23.58
N GLY A 52 -14.69 9.23 24.47
CA GLY A 52 -15.70 10.23 24.12
C GLY A 52 -15.27 11.16 22.99
N ARG A 53 -13.98 11.53 22.93
CA ARG A 53 -13.44 12.33 21.83
C ARG A 53 -13.39 11.58 20.53
N LEU A 54 -13.02 10.29 20.53
CA LEU A 54 -13.01 9.43 19.34
C LEU A 54 -14.39 9.12 18.79
N GLU A 55 -15.47 9.33 19.57
CA GLU A 55 -16.87 9.16 19.13
C GLU A 55 -17.37 10.34 18.32
N VAL A 56 -16.83 11.53 18.55
CA VAL A 56 -17.18 12.74 17.83
C VAL A 56 -16.34 12.81 16.55
N ASP A 57 -16.99 12.92 15.40
CA ASP A 57 -16.31 13.21 14.13
C ASP A 57 -16.46 14.71 13.81
N PRO A 58 -15.47 15.57 14.14
CA PRO A 58 -15.55 17.01 13.91
C PRO A 58 -15.49 17.37 12.42
N LEU A 59 -15.19 16.42 11.55
CA LEU A 59 -15.02 16.57 10.11
C LEU A 59 -15.96 15.63 9.34
N ASP A 60 -17.15 15.38 9.90
CA ASP A 60 -18.16 14.51 9.27
C ASP A 60 -18.45 14.97 7.84
N GLY A 61 -18.41 13.99 6.90
CA GLY A 61 -18.60 14.25 5.48
C GLY A 61 -17.37 14.77 4.73
N GLN A 62 -16.25 15.05 5.40
CA GLN A 62 -14.97 15.41 4.75
C GLN A 62 -14.06 14.18 4.64
N ASN A 63 -13.45 14.01 3.46
CA ASN A 63 -12.46 12.94 3.23
C ASN A 63 -11.09 13.36 3.79
N VAL A 64 -10.97 13.38 5.11
CA VAL A 64 -9.76 13.83 5.81
C VAL A 64 -9.04 12.64 6.45
N ASP A 65 -7.70 12.69 6.45
CA ASP A 65 -6.85 11.68 7.09
C ASP A 65 -7.18 11.48 8.57
N PHE A 66 -7.02 10.24 9.03
CA PHE A 66 -7.25 9.85 10.43
C PHE A 66 -6.50 10.76 11.43
N TYR A 67 -5.24 11.11 11.15
CA TYR A 67 -4.43 11.92 12.07
C TYR A 67 -4.88 13.37 12.15
N ALA A 68 -5.36 13.93 11.05
CA ALA A 68 -5.93 15.29 11.06
C ALA A 68 -7.25 15.34 11.84
N LYS A 69 -8.08 14.30 11.74
CA LYS A 69 -9.28 14.15 12.58
C LYS A 69 -8.91 13.99 14.05
N LEU A 70 -7.97 13.13 14.35
CA LEU A 70 -7.49 12.87 15.71
C LEU A 70 -6.91 14.13 16.36
N GLU A 71 -6.13 14.91 15.61
CA GLU A 71 -5.54 16.17 16.10
C GLU A 71 -6.63 17.14 16.57
N ARG A 72 -7.69 17.32 15.78
CA ARG A 72 -8.84 18.17 16.16
C ARG A 72 -9.64 17.59 17.33
N GLN A 73 -9.86 16.28 17.34
CA GLN A 73 -10.53 15.59 18.45
C GLN A 73 -9.78 15.78 19.78
N LEU A 74 -8.44 15.85 19.70
CA LEU A 74 -7.57 15.99 20.85
C LEU A 74 -7.11 17.42 21.14
N GLU A 75 -7.48 18.41 20.33
CA GLU A 75 -7.04 19.81 20.49
C GLU A 75 -7.22 20.31 21.93
N ALA A 76 -8.41 20.21 22.48
CA ALA A 76 -8.72 20.61 23.85
C ALA A 76 -8.53 19.48 24.90
N ALA A 77 -7.85 18.39 24.54
CA ALA A 77 -7.59 17.30 25.47
C ALA A 77 -6.42 17.64 26.41
N ARG A 78 -6.47 17.07 27.61
CA ARG A 78 -5.35 17.14 28.57
C ARG A 78 -4.11 16.45 27.99
N PRO A 79 -2.89 16.86 28.41
CA PRO A 79 -1.65 16.23 27.94
C PRO A 79 -1.64 14.70 28.10
N GLU A 80 -2.13 14.18 29.22
CA GLU A 80 -2.18 12.76 29.52
C GLU A 80 -3.07 11.97 28.54
N VAL A 81 -4.15 12.57 28.05
CA VAL A 81 -5.05 11.96 27.07
C VAL A 81 -4.40 11.90 25.68
N LYS A 82 -3.62 12.92 25.31
CA LYS A 82 -2.82 12.93 24.07
C LYS A 82 -1.71 11.87 24.11
N GLN A 83 -1.03 11.74 25.25
CA GLN A 83 -0.04 10.71 25.48
C GLN A 83 -0.66 9.30 25.43
N LEU A 84 -1.81 9.10 26.07
CA LEU A 84 -2.55 7.85 26.01
C LEU A 84 -2.92 7.47 24.57
N ALA A 85 -3.35 8.43 23.76
CA ALA A 85 -3.66 8.19 22.35
C ALA A 85 -2.41 7.72 21.57
N ALA A 86 -1.24 8.30 21.82
CA ALA A 86 0.03 7.88 21.22
C ALA A 86 0.40 6.44 21.62
N GLU A 87 0.25 6.08 22.91
CA GLU A 87 0.52 4.71 23.38
C GLU A 87 -0.49 3.69 22.84
N ALA A 88 -1.76 4.06 22.70
CA ALA A 88 -2.77 3.20 22.10
C ALA A 88 -2.46 2.93 20.61
N ILE A 89 -2.01 3.95 19.87
CA ILE A 89 -1.55 3.82 18.48
C ILE A 89 -0.28 2.96 18.44
N TRP A 90 0.66 3.16 19.34
CA TRP A 90 1.86 2.34 19.44
C TRP A 90 1.51 0.85 19.63
N PHE A 91 0.63 0.51 20.56
CA PHE A 91 0.19 -0.86 20.77
C PHE A 91 -0.45 -1.46 19.51
N ALA A 92 -1.34 -0.71 18.85
CA ALA A 92 -1.98 -1.12 17.61
C ALA A 92 -0.96 -1.33 16.49
N TYR A 93 0.15 -0.57 16.47
CA TYR A 93 1.20 -0.63 15.47
C TYR A 93 2.28 -1.68 15.73
N LEU A 94 2.25 -2.35 16.87
CA LEU A 94 3.11 -3.51 17.10
C LEU A 94 2.76 -4.68 16.17
N PHE A 95 1.52 -4.76 15.68
CA PHE A 95 1.07 -5.91 14.91
C PHE A 95 1.39 -5.81 13.41
N PRO A 96 1.01 -4.74 12.65
CA PRO A 96 1.27 -4.65 11.22
C PRO A 96 2.77 -4.80 10.92
N TRP A 97 3.12 -5.72 10.01
CA TRP A 97 4.51 -5.96 9.71
C TRP A 97 5.08 -4.91 8.73
N ARG A 98 6.42 -4.87 8.60
CA ARG A 98 7.14 -3.84 7.80
C ARG A 98 6.67 -3.71 6.34
N GLY A 99 6.12 -4.76 5.73
CA GLY A 99 5.58 -4.72 4.36
C GLY A 99 4.26 -3.97 4.23
N GLU A 100 3.51 -3.81 5.34
CA GLU A 100 2.27 -3.02 5.37
C GLU A 100 2.50 -1.59 5.89
N MET A 101 3.42 -1.42 6.84
CA MET A 101 3.77 -0.13 7.42
C MET A 101 5.22 -0.14 7.91
N ARG A 102 6.06 0.71 7.33
CA ARG A 102 7.49 0.81 7.69
C ARG A 102 7.66 1.23 9.15
N PRO A 103 8.70 0.75 9.87
CA PRO A 103 8.99 1.17 11.25
C PRO A 103 9.10 2.69 11.41
N GLN A 104 9.76 3.36 10.48
CA GLN A 104 9.88 4.83 10.49
C GLN A 104 8.50 5.51 10.45
N THR A 105 7.61 5.11 9.53
CA THR A 105 6.24 5.67 9.45
C THR A 105 5.45 5.46 10.74
N LYS A 106 5.64 4.33 11.41
CA LYS A 106 4.99 4.07 12.72
C LYS A 106 5.54 5.01 13.79
N ARG A 107 6.88 5.15 13.85
CA ARG A 107 7.57 6.05 14.77
C ARG A 107 7.08 7.48 14.58
N ASP A 108 7.15 8.02 13.36
CA ASP A 108 6.75 9.40 13.05
C ASP A 108 5.31 9.69 13.50
N ARG A 109 4.41 8.74 13.29
CA ARG A 109 3.00 8.89 13.69
C ARG A 109 2.81 8.86 15.21
N ILE A 110 3.52 7.99 15.91
CA ILE A 110 3.46 7.89 17.36
C ILE A 110 4.07 9.14 18.01
N THR A 111 5.25 9.55 17.58
CA THR A 111 5.95 10.73 18.12
C THR A 111 5.21 12.04 17.79
N ARG A 112 4.58 12.13 16.61
CA ARG A 112 3.68 13.25 16.26
C ARG A 112 2.55 13.38 17.27
N VAL A 113 1.82 12.28 17.54
CA VAL A 113 0.67 12.32 18.48
C VAL A 113 1.14 12.60 19.91
N TRP A 114 2.26 12.02 20.32
CA TRP A 114 2.88 12.29 21.62
C TRP A 114 3.26 13.79 21.77
N GLY A 115 3.85 14.38 20.72
CA GLY A 115 4.26 15.78 20.67
C GLY A 115 3.12 16.77 20.91
N TRP A 116 1.87 16.43 20.57
CA TRP A 116 0.72 17.31 20.87
C TRP A 116 0.49 17.53 22.37
N SER A 117 1.06 16.69 23.24
CA SER A 117 0.99 16.85 24.69
C SER A 117 1.93 17.93 25.23
N GLY A 118 2.93 18.35 24.47
CA GLY A 118 4.01 19.23 24.93
C GLY A 118 5.02 18.55 25.85
N ALA A 119 4.97 17.22 26.01
CA ALA A 119 5.93 16.47 26.79
C ALA A 119 7.29 16.33 26.07
N ASN A 120 8.31 15.87 26.79
CA ASN A 120 9.63 15.59 26.20
C ASN A 120 9.52 14.59 25.06
N SER A 121 10.42 14.71 24.06
CA SER A 121 10.52 13.74 22.97
C SER A 121 10.77 12.32 23.49
N ILE A 122 10.18 11.36 22.77
CA ILE A 122 10.35 9.92 22.97
C ILE A 122 11.10 9.26 21.82
N ASP A 123 11.70 10.02 20.91
CA ASP A 123 12.29 9.52 19.66
C ASP A 123 13.37 8.45 19.90
N ASP A 124 14.12 8.56 20.99
CA ASP A 124 15.20 7.64 21.38
C ASP A 124 14.71 6.48 22.26
N ASP A 125 13.41 6.32 22.49
CA ASP A 125 12.89 5.25 23.33
C ASP A 125 13.11 3.87 22.70
N VAL A 126 13.55 2.92 23.50
CA VAL A 126 13.82 1.52 23.07
C VAL A 126 12.59 0.84 22.46
N HIS A 127 11.38 1.22 22.89
CA HIS A 127 10.13 0.68 22.39
C HIS A 127 9.73 1.25 21.02
N LEU A 128 10.43 2.29 20.56
CA LEU A 128 10.31 2.86 19.21
C LEU A 128 11.42 2.38 18.25
N ALA A 129 12.31 1.51 18.70
CA ALA A 129 13.36 0.93 17.86
C ALA A 129 12.77 0.18 16.63
N ASP A 130 13.49 0.18 15.52
CA ASP A 130 13.05 -0.46 14.27
C ASP A 130 12.67 -1.92 14.45
N GLU A 131 13.42 -2.68 15.24
CA GLU A 131 13.14 -4.09 15.50
C GLU A 131 11.83 -4.29 16.27
N THR A 132 11.48 -3.39 17.19
CA THR A 132 10.21 -3.41 17.91
C THR A 132 9.04 -3.05 16.99
N LEU A 133 9.24 -2.05 16.11
CA LEU A 133 8.20 -1.56 15.21
C LEU A 133 8.10 -2.35 13.90
N ARG A 134 8.94 -3.37 13.65
CA ARG A 134 8.81 -4.23 12.45
C ARG A 134 7.49 -4.95 12.34
N GLY A 135 6.84 -5.24 13.47
CA GLY A 135 5.57 -5.93 13.53
C GLY A 135 5.67 -7.44 13.30
N VAL A 136 4.56 -8.12 13.49
CA VAL A 136 4.51 -9.60 13.52
C VAL A 136 3.48 -10.22 12.58
N GLY A 137 2.54 -9.45 12.03
CA GLY A 137 1.44 -9.99 11.25
C GLY A 137 0.84 -9.04 10.23
N ARG A 138 -0.05 -9.56 9.39
CA ARG A 138 -0.77 -8.80 8.38
C ARG A 138 -2.09 -8.29 8.97
N ALA A 139 -2.23 -6.98 9.14
CA ALA A 139 -3.44 -6.34 9.62
C ALA A 139 -4.39 -5.92 8.48
N GLY A 140 -3.85 -5.69 7.27
CA GLY A 140 -4.59 -5.33 6.07
C GLY A 140 -5.12 -3.88 6.06
N GLN A 141 -5.65 -3.47 4.91
CA GLN A 141 -6.15 -2.09 4.72
C GLN A 141 -7.34 -1.76 5.63
N GLY A 142 -8.22 -2.72 5.89
CA GLY A 142 -9.40 -2.52 6.74
C GLY A 142 -9.07 -2.14 8.19
N PHE A 143 -7.92 -2.54 8.70
CA PHE A 143 -7.43 -2.12 10.01
C PHE A 143 -7.10 -0.62 10.03
N ARG A 144 -6.35 -0.14 9.03
CA ARG A 144 -5.97 1.27 8.92
C ARG A 144 -7.17 2.20 8.76
N GLN A 145 -8.15 1.79 7.95
CA GLN A 145 -9.39 2.57 7.73
C GLN A 145 -10.29 2.65 8.97
N ARG A 146 -10.20 1.68 9.87
CA ARG A 146 -11.04 1.57 11.08
C ARG A 146 -10.26 1.79 12.36
N LEU A 147 -9.07 2.40 12.27
CA LEU A 147 -8.16 2.57 13.42
C LEU A 147 -8.86 3.26 14.62
N SER A 148 -9.67 4.30 14.41
CA SER A 148 -10.44 4.95 15.48
C SER A 148 -11.35 3.96 16.24
N MET A 149 -12.02 3.06 15.52
CA MET A 149 -12.87 2.04 16.12
C MET A 149 -12.06 0.98 16.88
N GLU A 150 -10.90 0.61 16.35
CA GLU A 150 -9.98 -0.32 17.02
C GLU A 150 -9.43 0.27 18.32
N LEU A 151 -9.04 1.56 18.32
CA LEU A 151 -8.58 2.26 19.51
C LEU A 151 -9.68 2.40 20.56
N ARG A 152 -10.91 2.73 20.16
CA ARG A 152 -12.07 2.76 21.08
C ARG A 152 -12.30 1.41 21.73
N PHE A 153 -12.23 0.33 20.95
CA PHE A 153 -12.38 -1.01 21.49
C PHE A 153 -11.24 -1.35 22.45
N LEU A 154 -9.98 -0.94 22.17
CA LEU A 154 -8.88 -1.10 23.09
C LEU A 154 -9.13 -0.39 24.43
N MET A 155 -9.64 0.85 24.40
CA MET A 155 -10.02 1.60 25.62
C MET A 155 -11.12 0.86 26.39
N ARG A 156 -12.11 0.33 25.71
CA ARG A 156 -13.17 -0.48 26.31
C ARG A 156 -12.60 -1.73 26.99
N VAL A 157 -11.75 -2.48 26.31
CA VAL A 157 -11.13 -3.70 26.87
C VAL A 157 -10.37 -3.38 28.17
N VAL A 158 -9.53 -2.34 28.16
CA VAL A 158 -8.76 -1.96 29.36
C VAL A 158 -9.69 -1.42 30.45
N GLY A 159 -10.73 -0.67 30.11
CA GLY A 159 -11.72 -0.14 31.05
C GLY A 159 -12.51 -1.26 31.75
N GLU A 160 -13.08 -2.19 30.98
CA GLU A 160 -13.81 -3.35 31.49
C GLU A 160 -12.92 -4.28 32.31
N TRP A 161 -11.66 -4.48 31.87
CA TRP A 161 -10.65 -5.20 32.64
C TRP A 161 -10.46 -4.59 34.04
N ARG A 162 -10.34 -3.26 34.13
CA ARG A 162 -10.13 -2.56 35.39
C ARG A 162 -11.34 -2.60 36.30
N ALA A 163 -12.54 -2.68 35.73
CA ALA A 163 -13.80 -2.82 36.46
C ALA A 163 -13.96 -4.22 37.11
N LEU A 164 -13.21 -5.24 36.62
CA LEU A 164 -13.25 -6.57 37.21
C LEU A 164 -12.67 -6.59 38.64
N PRO A 165 -13.23 -7.43 39.53
CA PRO A 165 -12.65 -7.69 40.84
C PRO A 165 -11.19 -8.18 40.74
N PRO A 166 -10.30 -7.80 41.67
CA PRO A 166 -8.87 -8.17 41.64
C PRO A 166 -8.64 -9.69 41.49
N ASP A 167 -9.38 -10.50 42.23
CA ASP A 167 -9.28 -11.95 42.17
C ASP A 167 -9.62 -12.51 40.78
N ARG A 168 -10.62 -11.93 40.13
CA ARG A 168 -11.01 -12.34 38.78
C ARG A 168 -9.92 -11.96 37.76
N ARG A 169 -9.32 -10.78 37.88
CA ARG A 169 -8.19 -10.37 37.05
C ARG A 169 -6.99 -11.31 37.19
N ILE A 170 -6.63 -11.65 38.43
CA ILE A 170 -5.55 -12.61 38.72
C ILE A 170 -5.88 -13.98 38.10
N GLN A 171 -7.11 -14.43 38.22
CA GLN A 171 -7.53 -15.71 37.64
C GLN A 171 -7.39 -15.71 36.10
N LEU A 172 -7.92 -14.69 35.42
CA LEU A 172 -7.94 -14.60 33.95
C LEU A 172 -6.52 -14.45 33.34
N MET A 173 -5.56 -13.87 34.06
CA MET A 173 -4.19 -13.71 33.58
C MET A 173 -3.30 -14.96 33.76
N ARG A 174 -3.80 -16.03 34.36
CA ARG A 174 -3.04 -17.28 34.41
C ARG A 174 -2.95 -17.92 33.03
N ALA A 175 -1.79 -18.49 32.69
CA ALA A 175 -1.59 -19.14 31.40
C ALA A 175 -2.64 -20.23 31.10
N GLN A 176 -3.08 -20.97 32.10
CA GLN A 176 -4.12 -22.01 31.99
C GLN A 176 -5.53 -21.46 31.76
N SER A 177 -5.75 -20.16 31.96
CA SER A 177 -7.03 -19.46 31.77
C SER A 177 -7.08 -18.66 30.45
N ALA A 178 -6.18 -18.93 29.51
CA ALA A 178 -6.16 -18.22 28.23
C ALA A 178 -7.51 -18.23 27.49
N TRP A 179 -8.23 -19.35 27.55
CA TRP A 179 -9.57 -19.48 26.96
C TRP A 179 -10.64 -18.73 27.74
N ASP A 180 -10.57 -18.72 29.08
CA ASP A 180 -11.47 -17.94 29.93
C ASP A 180 -11.31 -16.43 29.67
N PHE A 181 -10.08 -15.98 29.42
CA PHE A 181 -9.81 -14.60 29.01
C PHE A 181 -10.39 -14.30 27.64
N ALA A 182 -10.24 -15.20 26.66
CA ALA A 182 -10.80 -15.04 25.33
C ALA A 182 -12.34 -14.99 25.39
N ASP A 183 -12.97 -15.86 26.15
CA ASP A 183 -14.43 -15.87 26.33
C ASP A 183 -14.94 -14.59 27.02
N TRP A 184 -14.18 -14.06 27.99
CA TRP A 184 -14.47 -12.76 28.59
C TRP A 184 -14.34 -11.62 27.57
N LEU A 185 -13.28 -11.62 26.75
CA LEU A 185 -13.05 -10.61 25.73
C LEU A 185 -14.14 -10.67 24.64
N ASP A 186 -14.55 -11.86 24.23
CA ASP A 186 -15.58 -12.09 23.22
C ASP A 186 -17.00 -11.70 23.71
N ALA A 187 -17.21 -11.63 25.02
CA ALA A 187 -18.46 -11.14 25.61
C ALA A 187 -18.59 -9.61 25.57
N LEU A 188 -17.52 -8.89 25.24
CA LEU A 188 -17.58 -7.43 25.10
C LEU A 188 -18.24 -7.03 23.78
N ASP A 189 -19.03 -5.96 23.81
CA ASP A 189 -19.67 -5.41 22.62
C ASP A 189 -18.63 -5.11 21.52
N GLU A 190 -18.98 -5.44 20.28
CA GLU A 190 -18.16 -5.26 19.07
C GLU A 190 -16.92 -6.21 18.94
N ALA A 191 -16.58 -7.04 19.92
CA ALA A 191 -15.39 -7.90 19.91
C ALA A 191 -15.27 -8.75 18.63
N GLU A 192 -16.38 -9.31 18.14
CA GLU A 192 -16.43 -10.15 16.92
C GLU A 192 -16.01 -9.39 15.66
N GLN A 193 -16.10 -8.05 15.65
CA GLN A 193 -15.83 -7.20 14.50
C GLN A 193 -14.45 -6.51 14.55
N ARG A 194 -13.71 -6.66 15.67
CA ARG A 194 -12.47 -5.94 15.95
C ARG A 194 -11.23 -6.79 15.75
N GLN A 195 -10.28 -6.25 15.01
CA GLN A 195 -9.00 -6.94 14.77
C GLN A 195 -8.07 -6.87 15.98
N ILE A 196 -8.12 -5.77 16.72
CA ILE A 196 -7.31 -5.61 17.93
C ILE A 196 -7.61 -6.67 19.00
N ARG A 197 -8.81 -7.25 18.99
CA ARG A 197 -9.16 -8.44 19.78
C ARG A 197 -8.16 -9.59 19.56
N HIS A 198 -7.83 -9.88 18.30
CA HIS A 198 -6.88 -10.93 17.96
C HIS A 198 -5.45 -10.56 18.32
N MET A 199 -5.10 -9.27 18.19
CA MET A 199 -3.78 -8.75 18.57
C MET A 199 -3.57 -8.90 20.07
N ILE A 200 -4.55 -8.50 20.89
CA ILE A 200 -4.51 -8.65 22.35
C ILE A 200 -4.29 -10.12 22.72
N LEU A 201 -5.07 -11.04 22.17
CA LEU A 201 -4.95 -12.47 22.50
C LEU A 201 -3.60 -13.05 22.10
N SER A 202 -3.12 -12.73 20.88
CA SER A 202 -1.82 -13.24 20.43
C SER A 202 -0.64 -12.67 21.20
N PHE A 203 -0.71 -11.42 21.69
CA PHE A 203 0.33 -10.82 22.50
C PHE A 203 0.30 -11.28 23.97
N LEU A 204 -0.90 -11.45 24.55
CA LEU A 204 -1.02 -11.87 25.95
C LEU A 204 -0.84 -13.38 26.14
N PHE A 205 -1.30 -14.18 25.19
CA PHE A 205 -1.28 -15.65 25.27
C PHE A 205 -0.73 -16.29 23.98
N PRO A 206 0.52 -16.00 23.59
CA PRO A 206 1.10 -16.44 22.31
C PRO A 206 1.21 -17.96 22.17
N ASP A 207 1.11 -18.72 23.27
CA ASP A 207 1.11 -20.18 23.26
C ASP A 207 -0.28 -20.78 22.92
N HIS A 208 -1.34 -19.97 22.90
CA HIS A 208 -2.71 -20.41 22.64
C HIS A 208 -3.31 -19.78 21.40
N PHE A 209 -2.92 -18.55 21.06
CA PHE A 209 -3.52 -17.80 19.96
C PHE A 209 -2.51 -17.48 18.86
N GLU A 210 -2.92 -17.76 17.64
CA GLU A 210 -2.14 -17.46 16.45
C GLU A 210 -2.18 -15.97 16.12
N ARG A 211 -1.09 -15.44 15.55
CA ARG A 211 -1.00 -14.06 15.05
C ARG A 211 -1.77 -13.86 13.73
N ILE A 212 -2.99 -14.37 13.65
CA ILE A 212 -3.86 -14.33 12.48
C ILE A 212 -5.09 -13.49 12.79
N VAL A 213 -5.13 -12.25 12.26
CA VAL A 213 -6.28 -11.34 12.44
C VAL A 213 -7.30 -11.44 11.30
N SER A 214 -6.88 -11.98 10.16
CA SER A 214 -7.74 -12.13 8.98
C SER A 214 -8.72 -13.29 9.15
N ARG A 215 -10.02 -12.99 9.21
CA ARG A 215 -11.06 -14.02 9.23
C ARG A 215 -11.01 -14.92 7.99
N GLY A 216 -10.71 -14.36 6.81
CA GLY A 216 -10.58 -15.14 5.58
C GLY A 216 -9.47 -16.16 5.65
N HIS A 217 -8.32 -15.83 6.26
CA HIS A 217 -7.23 -16.80 6.45
C HIS A 217 -7.63 -17.88 7.45
N LYS A 218 -8.30 -17.54 8.56
CA LYS A 218 -8.77 -18.52 9.54
C LYS A 218 -9.74 -19.53 8.88
N ILE A 219 -10.68 -19.04 8.06
CA ILE A 219 -11.60 -19.88 7.28
C ILE A 219 -10.82 -20.84 6.38
N LYS A 220 -9.89 -20.33 5.56
CA LYS A 220 -9.09 -21.16 4.65
C LYS A 220 -8.29 -22.23 5.39
N ILE A 221 -7.64 -21.87 6.50
CA ILE A 221 -6.84 -22.81 7.30
C ILE A 221 -7.75 -23.92 7.83
N VAL A 222 -8.91 -23.58 8.42
CA VAL A 222 -9.85 -24.57 8.95
C VAL A 222 -10.43 -25.46 7.85
N GLU A 223 -10.77 -24.91 6.68
CA GLU A 223 -11.25 -25.68 5.54
C GLU A 223 -10.20 -26.66 5.01
N GLN A 224 -8.95 -26.24 4.90
CA GLN A 224 -7.88 -27.08 4.32
C GLN A 224 -7.27 -28.05 5.34
N LEU A 225 -7.16 -27.67 6.60
CA LEU A 225 -6.43 -28.43 7.61
C LEU A 225 -7.29 -28.99 8.74
N GLY A 226 -8.58 -28.62 8.82
CA GLY A 226 -9.48 -29.08 9.88
C GLY A 226 -9.62 -30.61 9.97
N HIS A 227 -9.45 -31.33 8.84
CA HIS A 227 -9.47 -32.79 8.82
C HIS A 227 -8.34 -33.45 9.65
N ARG A 228 -7.29 -32.70 9.98
CA ARG A 228 -6.15 -33.18 10.82
C ARG A 228 -6.47 -33.14 12.31
N ALA A 229 -7.50 -32.41 12.74
CA ALA A 229 -7.92 -32.28 14.11
C ALA A 229 -9.40 -32.69 14.26
N PRO A 230 -9.70 -33.96 14.49
CA PRO A 230 -11.08 -34.50 14.53
C PRO A 230 -11.98 -33.90 15.61
N SER A 231 -11.41 -33.20 16.59
CA SER A 231 -12.14 -32.49 17.66
C SER A 231 -12.84 -31.21 17.17
N ILE A 232 -12.53 -30.73 15.97
CA ILE A 232 -13.11 -29.48 15.44
C ILE A 232 -14.54 -29.71 14.99
N PRO A 233 -15.50 -28.83 15.41
CA PRO A 233 -16.88 -28.89 14.95
C PRO A 233 -17.00 -28.79 13.42
N ALA A 234 -17.96 -29.50 12.82
CA ALA A 234 -18.22 -29.46 11.38
C ALA A 234 -18.57 -28.04 10.85
N ARG A 235 -18.97 -27.13 11.71
CA ARG A 235 -19.22 -25.72 11.38
C ARG A 235 -18.61 -24.81 12.46
N VAL A 236 -17.68 -23.96 12.04
CA VAL A 236 -17.03 -22.92 12.85
C VAL A 236 -17.57 -21.56 12.39
N ARG A 237 -18.05 -20.73 13.31
CA ARG A 237 -18.77 -19.49 13.00
C ARG A 237 -18.21 -18.26 13.68
N THR A 238 -17.86 -18.36 14.98
CA THR A 238 -17.38 -17.24 15.78
C THR A 238 -15.86 -17.16 15.81
N ASN A 239 -15.31 -16.00 16.17
CA ASN A 239 -13.88 -15.83 16.31
C ASN A 239 -13.28 -16.80 17.35
N GLY A 240 -13.94 -17.00 18.48
CA GLY A 240 -13.51 -17.94 19.51
C GLY A 240 -13.49 -19.40 19.04
N GLU A 241 -14.49 -19.80 18.22
CA GLU A 241 -14.49 -21.12 17.60
C GLU A 241 -13.34 -21.29 16.59
N PHE A 242 -13.06 -20.25 15.79
CA PHE A 242 -11.90 -20.28 14.88
C PHE A 242 -10.58 -20.37 15.63
N ASP A 243 -10.41 -19.63 16.73
CA ASP A 243 -9.18 -19.67 17.51
C ASP A 243 -8.95 -21.05 18.15
N ARG A 244 -10.00 -21.68 18.69
CA ARG A 244 -9.94 -23.07 19.20
C ARG A 244 -9.63 -24.06 18.08
N ALA A 245 -10.25 -23.92 16.91
CA ALA A 245 -9.95 -24.77 15.77
C ALA A 245 -8.49 -24.65 15.31
N LEU A 246 -7.97 -23.43 15.21
CA LEU A 246 -6.55 -23.19 14.87
C LEU A 246 -5.60 -23.80 15.90
N TYR A 247 -5.92 -23.69 17.18
CA TYR A 247 -5.13 -24.28 18.24
C TYR A 247 -5.05 -25.82 18.13
N GLU A 248 -6.19 -26.47 17.88
CA GLU A 248 -6.25 -27.93 17.70
C GLU A 248 -5.53 -28.39 16.43
N ILE A 249 -5.70 -27.67 15.31
CA ILE A 249 -4.95 -27.90 14.07
C ILE A 249 -3.46 -27.78 14.33
N ARG A 250 -3.04 -26.70 15.02
CA ARG A 250 -1.65 -26.47 15.37
C ARG A 250 -1.06 -27.63 16.15
N ARG A 251 -1.75 -28.09 17.19
CA ARG A 251 -1.29 -29.23 18.01
C ARG A 251 -1.15 -30.52 17.21
N ALA A 252 -2.09 -30.79 16.31
CA ALA A 252 -2.01 -31.95 15.43
C ALA A 252 -0.78 -31.88 14.51
N LEU A 253 -0.52 -30.69 13.94
CA LEU A 253 0.65 -30.45 13.08
C LEU A 253 1.97 -30.50 13.85
N GLU A 254 2.03 -29.98 15.08
CA GLU A 254 3.22 -30.10 15.94
C GLU A 254 3.57 -31.57 16.23
N ALA A 255 2.56 -32.41 16.42
CA ALA A 255 2.76 -33.84 16.59
C ALA A 255 3.18 -34.53 15.28
N GLU A 256 2.64 -34.12 14.14
CA GLU A 256 2.97 -34.67 12.83
C GLU A 256 4.40 -34.32 12.40
N TYR A 257 4.81 -33.05 12.62
CA TYR A 257 6.14 -32.55 12.24
C TYR A 257 7.20 -32.72 13.34
N GLU A 258 6.83 -33.24 14.51
CA GLU A 258 7.70 -33.43 15.67
C GLU A 258 8.45 -32.14 16.11
N THR A 259 7.83 -30.97 15.91
CA THR A 259 8.40 -29.66 16.26
C THR A 259 7.33 -28.69 16.72
N GLN A 260 7.72 -27.75 17.62
CA GLN A 260 6.88 -26.63 18.01
C GLN A 260 7.20 -25.33 17.22
N GLU A 261 8.27 -25.34 16.42
CA GLU A 261 8.69 -24.20 15.59
C GLU A 261 7.90 -24.14 14.27
N LEU A 262 6.58 -24.04 14.38
CA LEU A 262 5.67 -23.96 13.25
C LEU A 262 4.97 -22.61 13.23
N ASP A 263 4.65 -22.11 12.04
CA ASP A 263 3.88 -20.89 11.83
C ASP A 263 3.03 -21.03 10.56
N PHE A 264 1.75 -20.64 10.66
CA PHE A 264 0.82 -20.77 9.51
C PHE A 264 1.21 -19.90 8.31
N TYR A 265 1.99 -18.84 8.49
CA TYR A 265 2.45 -17.98 7.40
C TYR A 265 3.81 -18.38 6.81
N PHE A 266 4.45 -19.42 7.34
CA PHE A 266 5.74 -19.91 6.86
C PHE A 266 5.69 -21.40 6.52
N PRO A 267 6.57 -21.85 5.58
CA PRO A 267 6.75 -23.28 5.35
C PRO A 267 7.18 -24.02 6.62
N PRO A 268 6.72 -25.27 6.82
CA PRO A 268 5.89 -26.03 5.91
C PRO A 268 4.38 -25.76 5.98
N LEU A 269 3.88 -25.02 6.99
CA LEU A 269 2.44 -24.86 7.20
C LEU A 269 1.78 -23.98 6.15
N SER A 270 2.42 -22.90 5.70
CA SER A 270 1.87 -22.04 4.64
C SER A 270 1.56 -22.82 3.36
N ASP A 271 2.39 -23.82 3.05
CA ASP A 271 2.24 -24.65 1.87
C ASP A 271 1.01 -25.56 1.90
N LEU A 272 0.46 -25.80 3.10
CA LEU A 272 -0.67 -26.68 3.30
C LEU A 272 -2.03 -26.01 3.10
N TRP A 273 -2.13 -24.68 3.35
CA TRP A 273 -3.42 -23.98 3.32
C TRP A 273 -3.45 -22.78 2.38
N ASP A 274 -2.31 -22.16 2.10
CA ASP A 274 -2.24 -21.03 1.18
C ASP A 274 -1.04 -21.20 0.23
N ARG A 275 -1.32 -21.67 -0.95
CA ARG A 275 -0.30 -21.82 -2.00
C ARG A 275 0.33 -20.49 -2.41
N SER A 276 -0.32 -19.36 -2.13
CA SER A 276 0.21 -18.02 -2.42
C SER A 276 1.32 -17.58 -1.44
N LEU A 277 1.49 -18.27 -0.30
CA LEU A 277 2.51 -17.98 0.70
C LEU A 277 3.78 -18.83 0.56
N ARG A 278 3.86 -19.72 -0.43
CA ARG A 278 5.04 -20.57 -0.64
C ARG A 278 6.27 -19.74 -0.99
N LYS A 279 7.26 -19.67 -0.09
CA LYS A 279 8.63 -19.27 -0.43
C LYS A 279 9.33 -20.47 -1.09
N ALA A 280 9.99 -20.23 -2.23
CA ALA A 280 10.81 -21.26 -2.86
C ALA A 280 11.89 -21.80 -1.90
N PRO A 281 12.10 -23.12 -1.80
CA PRO A 281 13.19 -23.67 -0.99
C PRO A 281 14.53 -23.26 -1.57
N THR A 282 15.48 -22.91 -0.69
CA THR A 282 16.90 -22.71 -1.06
C THR A 282 17.43 -24.01 -1.68
N PRO A 283 18.03 -23.98 -2.89
CA PRO A 283 18.47 -25.19 -3.54
C PRO A 283 19.62 -25.86 -2.75
N PRO A 284 19.56 -27.18 -2.53
CA PRO A 284 20.72 -27.94 -2.05
C PRO A 284 21.81 -28.01 -3.14
N PRO A 285 23.10 -28.21 -2.76
CA PRO A 285 24.19 -28.28 -3.71
C PRO A 285 23.98 -29.44 -4.71
N ALA A 286 24.24 -29.14 -5.96
CA ALA A 286 23.95 -29.99 -7.11
C ALA A 286 24.51 -31.41 -6.98
N PRO A 287 23.69 -32.47 -7.20
CA PRO A 287 24.17 -33.76 -7.55
C PRO A 287 24.15 -33.97 -9.07
N ASP A 288 25.01 -34.89 -9.49
CA ASP A 288 25.33 -35.29 -10.84
C ASP A 288 24.12 -35.60 -11.75
N ARG A 289 24.24 -35.22 -13.01
CA ARG A 289 23.23 -35.43 -14.05
C ARG A 289 23.08 -36.89 -14.39
N THR A 290 21.90 -37.45 -14.16
CA THR A 290 21.22 -38.43 -15.07
C THR A 290 19.88 -38.86 -14.45
N ALA A 291 18.77 -38.29 -14.90
CA ALA A 291 17.43 -38.90 -15.00
C ALA A 291 16.46 -37.89 -15.63
N GLU A 292 15.80 -38.27 -16.67
CA GLU A 292 14.70 -37.56 -17.31
C GLU A 292 13.55 -37.38 -16.31
N THR A 293 13.22 -36.13 -15.98
CA THR A 293 12.10 -35.77 -15.07
C THR A 293 11.12 -34.88 -15.83
N GLU A 294 9.85 -35.21 -15.76
CA GLU A 294 8.75 -34.41 -16.31
C GLU A 294 8.82 -32.94 -15.84
N PRO A 295 8.42 -31.96 -16.66
CA PRO A 295 8.62 -30.55 -16.37
C PRO A 295 7.75 -30.12 -15.17
N GLN A 296 8.39 -29.82 -14.04
CA GLN A 296 7.76 -29.10 -12.92
C GLN A 296 7.51 -27.65 -13.34
N SER A 297 6.26 -27.19 -13.33
CA SER A 297 5.92 -25.79 -13.61
C SER A 297 6.56 -24.86 -12.58
N ALA A 298 7.27 -23.83 -13.03
CA ALA A 298 7.78 -22.77 -12.16
C ALA A 298 6.61 -22.09 -11.43
N VAL A 299 6.75 -21.93 -10.13
CA VAL A 299 5.73 -21.27 -9.28
C VAL A 299 6.23 -19.84 -9.00
N TRP A 300 5.48 -18.85 -9.48
CA TRP A 300 5.73 -17.43 -9.18
C TRP A 300 4.82 -16.98 -8.04
N ASP A 301 5.37 -16.31 -7.05
CA ASP A 301 4.65 -15.79 -5.87
C ASP A 301 4.02 -14.41 -6.10
N ASP A 302 4.35 -13.75 -7.22
CA ASP A 302 3.83 -12.44 -7.56
C ASP A 302 2.40 -12.51 -8.11
N PRO A 303 1.56 -11.49 -7.81
CA PRO A 303 0.24 -11.34 -8.40
C PRO A 303 0.30 -11.33 -9.93
N ARG A 304 -0.61 -12.06 -10.56
CA ARG A 304 -0.62 -12.15 -12.03
C ARG A 304 -1.03 -10.86 -12.72
N ASN A 305 -1.80 -10.04 -12.05
CA ASN A 305 -2.24 -8.75 -12.57
C ASN A 305 -2.03 -7.68 -11.51
N THR A 306 -1.25 -6.64 -11.83
CA THR A 306 -0.97 -5.53 -10.90
C THR A 306 -1.11 -4.20 -11.64
N ILE A 307 -1.68 -3.20 -10.97
CA ILE A 307 -1.70 -1.82 -11.44
C ILE A 307 -0.88 -0.96 -10.47
N LEU A 308 0.18 -0.35 -10.97
CA LEU A 308 0.95 0.67 -10.28
C LEU A 308 0.27 2.01 -10.47
N PHE A 309 -0.25 2.60 -9.39
CA PHE A 309 -1.02 3.84 -9.48
C PHE A 309 -0.44 4.94 -8.60
N GLY A 310 -0.73 6.19 -8.91
CA GLY A 310 -0.30 7.34 -8.11
C GLY A 310 -0.16 8.62 -8.92
N PRO A 311 0.31 9.72 -8.30
CA PRO A 311 0.47 11.02 -8.95
C PRO A 311 1.48 10.98 -10.11
N PRO A 312 1.41 11.92 -11.07
CA PRO A 312 2.36 11.98 -12.17
C PRO A 312 3.79 12.27 -11.70
N GLY A 313 4.78 11.67 -12.37
CA GLY A 313 6.20 11.87 -12.04
C GLY A 313 6.71 11.09 -10.82
N THR A 314 6.01 10.04 -10.37
CA THR A 314 6.45 9.17 -9.28
C THR A 314 7.25 7.94 -9.75
N GLY A 315 7.57 7.85 -11.06
CA GLY A 315 8.38 6.76 -11.60
C GLY A 315 7.62 5.44 -11.81
N LYS A 316 6.29 5.45 -11.95
CA LYS A 316 5.46 4.24 -12.17
C LYS A 316 5.93 3.38 -13.34
N THR A 317 6.18 3.98 -14.49
CA THR A 317 6.66 3.27 -15.68
C THR A 317 8.02 2.62 -15.42
N PHE A 318 8.93 3.31 -14.71
CA PHE A 318 10.21 2.73 -14.31
C PHE A 318 10.05 1.56 -13.33
N ALA A 319 9.14 1.69 -12.35
CA ALA A 319 8.81 0.62 -11.41
C ALA A 319 8.19 -0.60 -12.13
N ALA A 320 7.33 -0.38 -13.14
CA ALA A 320 6.77 -1.45 -13.97
C ALA A 320 7.86 -2.17 -14.78
N ILE A 321 8.80 -1.43 -15.38
CA ILE A 321 9.95 -2.00 -16.10
C ILE A 321 10.82 -2.82 -15.15
N ARG A 322 11.20 -2.27 -13.99
CA ARG A 322 11.97 -2.97 -12.98
C ARG A 322 11.30 -4.29 -12.58
N ARG A 323 10.01 -4.24 -12.20
CA ARG A 323 9.25 -5.42 -11.79
C ARG A 323 9.14 -6.45 -12.93
N SER A 324 9.01 -6.00 -14.18
CA SER A 324 8.98 -6.89 -15.35
C SER A 324 10.28 -7.67 -15.52
N VAL A 325 11.43 -7.00 -15.39
CA VAL A 325 12.75 -7.64 -15.48
C VAL A 325 12.95 -8.59 -14.30
N GLU A 326 12.62 -8.16 -13.09
CA GLU A 326 12.74 -8.98 -11.87
C GLU A 326 11.87 -10.25 -11.96
N LEU A 327 10.64 -10.16 -12.47
CA LEU A 327 9.77 -11.32 -12.73
C LEU A 327 10.38 -12.29 -13.74
N CYS A 328 10.90 -11.76 -14.85
CA CYS A 328 11.52 -12.60 -15.89
C CYS A 328 12.82 -13.27 -15.41
N GLU A 329 13.61 -12.60 -14.58
CA GLU A 329 14.87 -13.14 -14.05
C GLU A 329 14.68 -14.01 -12.79
N GLY A 330 13.49 -13.97 -12.17
CA GLY A 330 13.20 -14.66 -10.90
C GLY A 330 14.01 -14.10 -9.72
N ARG A 331 14.44 -12.85 -9.78
CA ARG A 331 15.28 -12.18 -8.77
C ARG A 331 14.76 -10.77 -8.51
N THR A 332 14.84 -10.31 -7.27
CA THR A 332 14.51 -8.94 -6.84
C THR A 332 15.78 -8.18 -6.44
N GLY A 333 15.69 -6.84 -6.41
CA GLY A 333 16.79 -5.99 -5.96
C GLY A 333 17.91 -5.81 -6.95
N LEU A 334 17.63 -5.95 -8.26
CA LEU A 334 18.58 -5.69 -9.33
C LEU A 334 18.99 -4.21 -9.36
N LEU A 335 20.25 -3.92 -9.67
CA LEU A 335 20.73 -2.56 -9.87
C LEU A 335 20.16 -1.96 -11.16
N ASP A 336 20.06 -0.63 -11.23
CA ASP A 336 19.48 0.06 -12.40
C ASP A 336 20.24 -0.25 -13.72
N GLU A 337 21.54 -0.45 -13.66
CA GLU A 337 22.35 -0.84 -14.82
C GLU A 337 22.04 -2.27 -15.27
N GLU A 338 21.83 -3.19 -14.32
CA GLU A 338 21.41 -4.56 -14.63
C GLU A 338 20.01 -4.56 -15.24
N ILE A 339 19.06 -3.78 -14.69
CA ILE A 339 17.71 -3.62 -15.24
C ILE A 339 17.78 -3.16 -16.70
N ARG A 340 18.56 -2.11 -17.00
CA ARG A 340 18.68 -1.59 -18.38
C ARG A 340 19.28 -2.60 -19.34
N SER A 341 20.33 -3.30 -18.92
CA SER A 341 20.98 -4.33 -19.74
C SER A 341 20.04 -5.48 -20.02
N ARG A 342 19.38 -6.01 -18.97
CA ARG A 342 18.47 -7.14 -19.09
C ARG A 342 17.19 -6.83 -19.85
N LEU A 343 16.69 -5.60 -19.72
CA LEU A 343 15.51 -5.15 -20.47
C LEU A 343 15.70 -5.30 -21.98
N GLN A 344 16.89 -4.92 -22.51
CA GLN A 344 17.20 -5.06 -23.94
C GLN A 344 17.18 -6.51 -24.40
N ASP A 345 17.58 -7.45 -23.53
CA ASP A 345 17.55 -8.88 -23.82
C ASP A 345 16.14 -9.48 -23.72
N LEU A 346 15.31 -8.95 -22.86
CA LEU A 346 13.97 -9.45 -22.54
C LEU A 346 12.85 -8.85 -23.40
N VAL A 347 13.02 -7.64 -23.91
CA VAL A 347 12.12 -7.03 -24.91
C VAL A 347 12.50 -7.59 -26.28
N GLY A 348 11.51 -8.10 -27.00
CA GLY A 348 11.72 -8.61 -28.37
C GLY A 348 12.01 -7.47 -29.35
N ASP A 349 12.63 -7.81 -30.46
CA ASP A 349 12.81 -6.98 -31.63
C ASP A 349 12.23 -7.68 -32.89
N ASP A 350 12.44 -7.11 -34.06
CA ASP A 350 11.88 -7.64 -35.32
C ASP A 350 12.35 -9.07 -35.63
N ASP A 351 13.52 -9.47 -35.12
CA ASP A 351 14.17 -10.77 -35.36
C ASP A 351 14.02 -11.73 -34.19
N ARG A 352 13.68 -11.25 -32.98
CA ARG A 352 13.62 -12.05 -31.76
C ARG A 352 12.36 -11.80 -30.93
N GLU A 353 11.63 -12.86 -30.62
CA GLU A 353 10.49 -12.81 -29.70
C GLU A 353 10.95 -12.64 -28.24
N GLY A 354 10.57 -11.53 -27.60
CA GLY A 354 10.90 -11.23 -26.20
C GLY A 354 9.93 -11.84 -25.19
N ARG A 355 10.34 -11.84 -23.91
CA ARG A 355 9.50 -12.22 -22.77
C ARG A 355 8.74 -11.04 -22.17
N ILE A 356 9.15 -9.81 -22.46
CA ILE A 356 8.46 -8.58 -22.08
C ILE A 356 7.89 -7.92 -23.32
N GLU A 357 6.62 -7.57 -23.27
CA GLU A 357 5.94 -6.75 -24.28
C GLU A 357 5.47 -5.46 -23.61
N PHE A 358 5.73 -4.30 -24.24
CA PHE A 358 5.38 -2.99 -23.69
C PHE A 358 4.42 -2.29 -24.65
N ILE A 359 3.28 -1.84 -24.12
CA ILE A 359 2.29 -1.07 -24.87
C ILE A 359 1.82 0.11 -24.04
N THR A 360 1.34 1.16 -24.73
CA THR A 360 0.69 2.31 -24.09
C THR A 360 -0.77 2.37 -24.55
N PHE A 361 -1.69 2.45 -23.63
CA PHE A 361 -3.09 2.66 -23.97
C PHE A 361 -3.37 4.13 -24.29
N HIS A 362 -4.28 4.34 -25.23
CA HIS A 362 -4.83 5.63 -25.63
C HIS A 362 -6.33 5.49 -25.93
N GLU A 363 -7.05 6.58 -26.02
CA GLU A 363 -8.53 6.58 -26.15
C GLU A 363 -9.05 5.72 -27.31
N SER A 364 -8.31 5.65 -28.41
CA SER A 364 -8.68 4.87 -29.60
C SER A 364 -8.21 3.42 -29.57
N TYR A 365 -7.54 2.96 -28.50
CA TYR A 365 -7.02 1.59 -28.41
C TYR A 365 -8.17 0.58 -28.36
N SER A 366 -8.13 -0.43 -29.22
CA SER A 366 -9.28 -1.29 -29.49
C SER A 366 -9.02 -2.76 -29.16
N TYR A 367 -10.09 -3.55 -29.08
CA TYR A 367 -10.05 -5.02 -28.96
C TYR A 367 -9.26 -5.65 -30.12
N GLU A 368 -9.42 -5.10 -31.32
CA GLU A 368 -8.80 -5.60 -32.55
C GLU A 368 -7.26 -5.46 -32.52
N GLU A 369 -6.75 -4.49 -31.83
CA GLU A 369 -5.29 -4.30 -31.65
C GLU A 369 -4.76 -5.16 -30.51
N PHE A 370 -5.57 -5.34 -29.47
CA PHE A 370 -5.15 -6.00 -28.25
C PHE A 370 -5.31 -7.52 -28.29
N VAL A 371 -6.47 -8.01 -28.72
CA VAL A 371 -6.82 -9.44 -28.72
C VAL A 371 -6.69 -10.03 -30.13
N GLU A 372 -7.63 -9.75 -31.01
CA GLU A 372 -7.60 -10.18 -32.41
C GLU A 372 -8.46 -9.26 -33.28
N GLY A 373 -8.02 -9.03 -34.51
CA GLY A 373 -8.74 -8.19 -35.47
C GLY A 373 -8.66 -8.74 -36.90
N LEU A 374 -9.63 -8.38 -37.71
CA LEU A 374 -9.64 -8.75 -39.13
C LEU A 374 -8.69 -7.86 -39.94
N ARG A 375 -7.69 -8.45 -40.57
CA ARG A 375 -6.73 -7.76 -41.43
C ARG A 375 -6.85 -8.25 -42.86
N PRO A 376 -6.75 -7.33 -43.86
CA PRO A 376 -6.74 -7.75 -45.26
C PRO A 376 -5.43 -8.48 -45.59
N VAL A 377 -5.54 -9.69 -46.11
CA VAL A 377 -4.43 -10.46 -46.66
C VAL A 377 -4.57 -10.51 -48.18
N THR A 378 -3.55 -10.07 -48.89
CA THR A 378 -3.48 -10.22 -50.34
C THR A 378 -3.02 -11.66 -50.61
N GLY A 379 -3.88 -12.46 -51.24
CA GLY A 379 -3.50 -13.80 -51.69
C GLY A 379 -2.40 -13.72 -52.76
N GLU A 380 -1.37 -14.56 -52.65
CA GLU A 380 -0.43 -14.75 -53.74
C GLU A 380 -1.18 -15.23 -54.96
N SER A 381 -0.88 -14.62 -56.11
CA SER A 381 -1.48 -14.82 -57.39
C SER A 381 -1.31 -16.28 -57.88
N GLY A 382 -2.31 -17.13 -57.62
CA GLY A 382 -2.48 -18.37 -58.38
C GLY A 382 -3.31 -18.05 -59.66
N GLU A 383 -2.90 -18.55 -60.80
CA GLU A 383 -3.58 -18.36 -62.09
C GLU A 383 -5.09 -18.69 -61.98
N GLY A 384 -5.95 -17.66 -62.02
CA GLY A 384 -7.40 -17.83 -62.09
C GLY A 384 -8.26 -17.18 -61.00
N ALA A 385 -7.70 -16.51 -59.97
CA ALA A 385 -8.47 -15.83 -58.94
C ALA A 385 -8.49 -14.29 -59.17
N GLY A 386 -9.68 -13.68 -59.24
CA GLY A 386 -9.85 -12.24 -59.34
C GLY A 386 -9.15 -11.51 -58.18
N SER A 387 -8.72 -10.28 -58.46
CA SER A 387 -8.04 -9.39 -57.49
C SER A 387 -8.95 -9.02 -56.32
N GLY A 388 -9.02 -9.90 -55.32
CA GLY A 388 -9.76 -9.70 -54.07
C GLY A 388 -8.85 -9.85 -52.85
N PHE A 389 -9.05 -8.99 -51.86
CA PHE A 389 -8.46 -9.20 -50.54
C PHE A 389 -9.37 -10.11 -49.72
N ARG A 390 -8.77 -10.93 -48.88
CA ARG A 390 -9.47 -11.76 -47.88
C ARG A 390 -9.21 -11.18 -46.51
N LEU A 391 -10.24 -11.09 -45.68
CA LEU A 391 -10.09 -10.68 -44.29
C LEU A 391 -9.76 -11.93 -43.44
N GLU A 392 -8.63 -11.89 -42.74
CA GLU A 392 -8.22 -12.98 -41.83
C GLU A 392 -8.03 -12.47 -40.42
N PRO A 393 -8.46 -13.28 -39.40
CA PRO A 393 -8.22 -12.95 -38.00
C PRO A 393 -6.72 -12.95 -37.70
N THR A 394 -6.18 -11.79 -37.32
CA THR A 394 -4.78 -11.61 -36.94
C THR A 394 -4.68 -11.41 -35.43
N PRO A 395 -3.77 -12.12 -34.73
CA PRO A 395 -3.63 -12.01 -33.29
C PRO A 395 -3.08 -10.62 -32.89
N GLY A 396 -3.71 -10.00 -31.88
CA GLY A 396 -3.26 -8.79 -31.24
C GLY A 396 -2.11 -9.06 -30.25
N VAL A 397 -1.71 -7.99 -29.54
CA VAL A 397 -0.54 -8.02 -28.64
C VAL A 397 -0.66 -9.09 -27.56
N LEU A 398 -1.80 -9.12 -26.84
CA LEU A 398 -2.02 -10.10 -25.78
C LEU A 398 -1.95 -11.54 -26.29
N MET A 399 -2.52 -11.81 -27.47
CA MET A 399 -2.52 -13.14 -28.05
C MET A 399 -1.10 -13.59 -28.44
N ARG A 400 -0.26 -12.67 -28.94
CA ARG A 400 1.13 -12.99 -29.30
C ARG A 400 1.95 -13.34 -28.06
N ILE A 401 1.92 -12.52 -27.01
CA ILE A 401 2.68 -12.81 -25.77
C ILE A 401 2.12 -14.04 -25.05
N ALA A 402 0.80 -14.27 -25.06
CA ALA A 402 0.20 -15.48 -24.49
C ALA A 402 0.62 -16.75 -25.23
N LYS A 403 0.84 -16.67 -26.56
CA LYS A 403 1.39 -17.80 -27.35
C LYS A 403 2.82 -18.12 -26.92
N ARG A 404 3.67 -17.09 -26.73
CA ARG A 404 5.06 -17.25 -26.25
C ARG A 404 5.09 -17.85 -24.84
N ALA A 405 4.25 -17.34 -23.94
CA ALA A 405 4.14 -17.84 -22.58
C ALA A 405 3.76 -19.33 -22.53
N ARG A 406 2.81 -19.77 -23.39
CA ARG A 406 2.45 -21.20 -23.48
C ARG A 406 3.58 -22.07 -24.02
N ALA A 407 4.39 -21.55 -24.95
CA ALA A 407 5.51 -22.28 -25.51
C ALA A 407 6.63 -22.49 -24.47
N ASN A 408 6.74 -21.61 -23.47
CA ASN A 408 7.77 -21.64 -22.43
C ASN A 408 7.13 -21.60 -21.03
N PRO A 409 6.47 -22.65 -20.56
CA PRO A 409 5.66 -22.62 -19.34
C PRO A 409 6.45 -22.41 -18.05
N ASN A 410 7.76 -22.59 -18.07
CA ASN A 410 8.66 -22.40 -16.93
C ASN A 410 9.31 -21.01 -16.89
N GLU A 411 9.01 -20.16 -17.86
CA GLU A 411 9.55 -18.80 -17.95
C GLU A 411 8.43 -17.77 -17.77
N ALA A 412 8.67 -16.75 -16.94
CA ALA A 412 7.74 -15.63 -16.81
C ALA A 412 7.72 -14.79 -18.08
N HIS A 413 6.53 -14.43 -18.51
CA HIS A 413 6.28 -13.46 -19.58
C HIS A 413 5.48 -12.31 -19.01
N VAL A 414 5.78 -11.09 -19.41
CA VAL A 414 5.18 -9.89 -18.84
C VAL A 414 4.63 -8.96 -19.93
N LEU A 415 3.35 -8.64 -19.84
CA LEU A 415 2.72 -7.60 -20.64
C LEU A 415 2.62 -6.33 -19.78
N VAL A 416 3.34 -5.29 -20.15
CA VAL A 416 3.26 -3.97 -19.53
C VAL A 416 2.29 -3.10 -20.32
N ILE A 417 1.29 -2.56 -19.64
CA ILE A 417 0.28 -1.65 -20.20
C ILE A 417 0.45 -0.29 -19.52
N ASP A 418 1.17 0.61 -20.16
CA ASP A 418 1.33 1.97 -19.65
C ASP A 418 0.04 2.77 -19.89
N GLU A 419 -0.33 3.63 -18.94
CA GLU A 419 -1.55 4.45 -18.98
C GLU A 419 -2.83 3.60 -19.18
N ILE A 420 -2.97 2.52 -18.44
CA ILE A 420 -4.07 1.52 -18.62
C ILE A 420 -5.47 2.17 -18.57
N ASN A 421 -5.65 3.24 -17.80
CA ASN A 421 -6.91 3.95 -17.67
C ASN A 421 -7.24 4.89 -18.86
N ARG A 422 -6.33 5.11 -19.82
CA ARG A 422 -6.58 5.96 -20.99
C ARG A 422 -7.44 5.29 -22.06
N ALA A 423 -7.63 3.98 -21.99
CA ALA A 423 -8.58 3.27 -22.85
C ALA A 423 -9.79 2.77 -22.04
N ASN A 424 -10.86 2.41 -22.74
CA ASN A 424 -11.95 1.66 -22.12
C ASN A 424 -11.52 0.19 -21.94
N VAL A 425 -10.87 -0.11 -20.79
CA VAL A 425 -10.24 -1.40 -20.53
C VAL A 425 -11.21 -2.56 -20.67
N SER A 426 -12.46 -2.40 -20.20
CA SER A 426 -13.49 -3.44 -20.31
C SER A 426 -13.84 -3.75 -21.76
N LYS A 427 -13.88 -2.73 -22.63
CA LYS A 427 -14.10 -2.91 -24.07
C LYS A 427 -12.90 -3.54 -24.76
N VAL A 428 -11.68 -3.14 -24.38
CA VAL A 428 -10.42 -3.66 -24.96
C VAL A 428 -10.19 -5.13 -24.59
N LEU A 429 -10.53 -5.53 -23.36
CA LEU A 429 -10.38 -6.90 -22.88
C LEU A 429 -11.53 -7.81 -23.32
N GLY A 430 -12.74 -7.29 -23.46
CA GLY A 430 -13.91 -8.07 -23.83
C GLY A 430 -14.14 -9.29 -22.92
N GLU A 431 -14.34 -10.46 -23.51
CA GLU A 431 -14.56 -11.72 -22.80
C GLU A 431 -13.34 -12.19 -21.99
N LEU A 432 -12.14 -11.68 -22.30
CA LEU A 432 -10.91 -12.06 -21.60
C LEU A 432 -10.86 -11.56 -20.15
N ILE A 433 -11.72 -10.58 -19.78
CA ILE A 433 -11.86 -10.12 -18.41
C ILE A 433 -12.04 -11.30 -17.45
N THR A 434 -12.82 -12.30 -17.84
CA THR A 434 -13.10 -13.48 -17.00
C THR A 434 -11.86 -14.32 -16.71
N VAL A 435 -11.00 -14.49 -17.69
CA VAL A 435 -9.81 -15.36 -17.59
C VAL A 435 -8.55 -14.65 -17.06
N LEU A 436 -8.67 -13.37 -16.72
CA LEU A 436 -7.60 -12.66 -16.00
C LEU A 436 -7.43 -13.19 -14.57
N GLU A 437 -8.52 -13.60 -13.91
CA GLU A 437 -8.47 -14.14 -12.55
C GLU A 437 -7.55 -15.35 -12.49
N GLU A 438 -6.65 -15.40 -11.51
CA GLU A 438 -5.60 -16.43 -11.42
C GLU A 438 -6.17 -17.85 -11.37
N ASP A 439 -7.24 -18.04 -10.60
CA ASP A 439 -7.92 -19.33 -10.45
C ASP A 439 -8.57 -19.85 -11.75
N LYS A 440 -8.85 -18.95 -12.70
CA LYS A 440 -9.49 -19.26 -14.00
C LYS A 440 -8.50 -19.43 -15.15
N ARG A 441 -7.22 -19.22 -14.90
CA ARG A 441 -6.15 -19.40 -15.88
C ARG A 441 -5.86 -20.86 -16.15
N GLN A 442 -5.09 -21.14 -17.20
CA GLN A 442 -4.66 -22.49 -17.59
C GLN A 442 -3.92 -23.17 -16.43
N GLY A 443 -4.42 -24.33 -16.01
CA GLY A 443 -3.89 -25.07 -14.85
C GLY A 443 -4.40 -24.58 -13.49
N GLY A 444 -5.24 -23.55 -13.44
CA GLY A 444 -5.89 -23.09 -12.23
C GLY A 444 -7.06 -23.98 -11.78
N PRO A 445 -7.46 -23.89 -10.50
CA PRO A 445 -8.51 -24.77 -9.95
C PRO A 445 -9.89 -24.58 -10.58
N ASN A 446 -10.19 -23.39 -11.12
CA ASN A 446 -11.43 -23.06 -11.80
C ASN A 446 -11.17 -22.67 -13.26
N GLU A 447 -10.24 -23.36 -13.91
CA GLU A 447 -9.83 -23.10 -15.29
C GLU A 447 -11.03 -22.89 -16.22
N ILE A 448 -11.04 -21.76 -16.93
CA ILE A 448 -12.07 -21.42 -17.92
C ILE A 448 -11.40 -21.15 -19.26
N GLN A 449 -12.07 -21.56 -20.33
CA GLN A 449 -11.73 -21.17 -21.68
C GLN A 449 -12.81 -20.25 -22.25
N VAL A 450 -12.40 -19.23 -23.00
CA VAL A 450 -13.29 -18.33 -23.72
C VAL A 450 -13.17 -18.58 -25.22
N ARG A 451 -14.22 -18.27 -25.98
CA ARG A 451 -14.22 -18.35 -27.44
C ARG A 451 -14.04 -16.96 -28.01
N LEU A 452 -13.03 -16.78 -28.84
CA LEU A 452 -12.74 -15.51 -29.50
C LEU A 452 -13.74 -15.24 -30.63
N PRO A 453 -14.22 -14.00 -30.80
CA PRO A 453 -15.32 -13.69 -31.72
C PRO A 453 -14.95 -13.78 -33.22
N TYR A 454 -13.74 -13.40 -33.62
CA TYR A 454 -13.33 -13.38 -35.02
C TYR A 454 -12.79 -14.73 -35.49
N SER A 455 -11.83 -15.30 -34.79
CA SER A 455 -11.21 -16.57 -35.15
C SER A 455 -12.04 -17.81 -34.75
N GLN A 456 -13.03 -17.63 -33.86
CA GLN A 456 -13.80 -18.73 -33.23
C GLN A 456 -12.93 -19.75 -32.49
N LYS A 457 -11.66 -19.43 -32.25
CA LYS A 457 -10.73 -20.29 -31.48
C LYS A 457 -10.99 -20.17 -29.99
N THR A 458 -10.73 -21.23 -29.27
CA THR A 458 -10.74 -21.19 -27.81
C THR A 458 -9.43 -20.63 -27.26
N PHE A 459 -9.53 -19.79 -26.24
CA PHE A 459 -8.39 -19.19 -25.56
C PHE A 459 -8.43 -19.49 -24.05
N LYS A 460 -7.27 -19.77 -23.48
CA LYS A 460 -7.01 -19.87 -22.03
C LYS A 460 -5.85 -18.93 -21.72
N MET A 461 -5.95 -18.18 -20.63
CA MET A 461 -4.86 -17.33 -20.18
C MET A 461 -3.75 -18.18 -19.56
N PRO A 462 -2.49 -18.06 -20.01
CA PRO A 462 -1.38 -18.81 -19.41
C PRO A 462 -1.12 -18.38 -17.96
N MET A 463 -0.74 -19.34 -17.09
CA MET A 463 -0.42 -19.04 -15.68
C MET A 463 0.87 -18.21 -15.54
N ASN A 464 1.82 -18.37 -16.44
CA ASN A 464 3.12 -17.68 -16.46
C ASN A 464 3.11 -16.35 -17.22
N LEU A 465 1.93 -15.80 -17.56
CA LEU A 465 1.78 -14.47 -18.16
C LEU A 465 1.32 -13.47 -17.09
N PHE A 466 2.15 -12.48 -16.83
CA PHE A 466 1.86 -11.36 -15.93
C PHE A 466 1.37 -10.15 -16.70
N VAL A 467 0.44 -9.41 -16.12
CA VAL A 467 -0.06 -8.14 -16.67
C VAL A 467 0.22 -7.03 -15.66
N LEU A 468 1.07 -6.09 -16.03
CA LEU A 468 1.42 -4.93 -15.22
C LEU A 468 0.84 -3.67 -15.86
N GLY A 469 -0.08 -3.00 -15.19
CA GLY A 469 -0.61 -1.69 -15.62
C GLY A 469 0.06 -0.54 -14.89
N THR A 470 0.18 0.64 -15.53
CA THR A 470 0.42 1.90 -14.83
C THR A 470 -0.79 2.81 -14.96
N MET A 471 -1.06 3.62 -13.94
CA MET A 471 -2.20 4.52 -13.91
C MET A 471 -1.86 5.84 -13.21
N ASN A 472 -2.08 6.97 -13.89
CA ASN A 472 -2.02 8.28 -13.28
C ASN A 472 -3.35 8.60 -12.58
N THR A 473 -3.30 8.97 -11.30
CA THR A 473 -4.50 9.27 -10.50
C THR A 473 -5.00 10.70 -10.69
N ALA A 474 -4.14 11.64 -11.10
CA ALA A 474 -4.53 13.03 -11.34
C ALA A 474 -5.44 13.21 -12.56
N ASP A 475 -5.41 12.30 -13.52
CA ASP A 475 -6.17 12.38 -14.77
C ASP A 475 -7.66 12.02 -14.55
N ARG A 476 -8.46 12.96 -14.10
CA ARG A 476 -9.92 12.78 -13.85
C ARG A 476 -10.79 12.68 -15.10
N SER A 477 -10.27 13.05 -16.27
CA SER A 477 -10.99 12.98 -17.55
C SER A 477 -11.13 11.55 -18.09
N ILE A 478 -10.52 10.57 -17.44
CA ILE A 478 -10.38 9.21 -17.91
C ILE A 478 -11.32 8.28 -17.14
N ALA A 479 -11.84 7.26 -17.81
CA ALA A 479 -12.80 6.32 -17.23
C ALA A 479 -12.27 5.66 -15.96
N LEU A 480 -13.01 5.78 -14.86
CA LEU A 480 -12.77 4.98 -13.66
C LEU A 480 -12.79 3.51 -14.06
N LEU A 481 -11.74 2.77 -13.68
CA LEU A 481 -11.73 1.33 -13.82
C LEU A 481 -12.99 0.75 -13.15
N ASP A 482 -13.76 -0.02 -13.91
CA ASP A 482 -14.99 -0.59 -13.39
C ASP A 482 -14.73 -1.57 -12.23
N THR A 483 -15.77 -1.85 -11.46
CA THR A 483 -15.68 -2.73 -10.29
C THR A 483 -15.25 -4.16 -10.66
N ALA A 484 -15.50 -4.59 -11.89
CA ALA A 484 -15.13 -5.91 -12.38
C ALA A 484 -13.61 -6.03 -12.55
N LEU A 485 -12.96 -4.98 -13.06
CA LEU A 485 -11.51 -4.92 -13.20
C LEU A 485 -10.82 -4.75 -11.84
N ARG A 486 -11.39 -3.96 -10.92
CA ARG A 486 -10.82 -3.77 -9.58
C ARG A 486 -10.66 -5.06 -8.78
N ARG A 487 -11.45 -6.08 -9.06
CA ARG A 487 -11.33 -7.39 -8.39
C ARG A 487 -10.29 -8.31 -9.03
N ARG A 488 -9.80 -7.97 -10.20
CA ARG A 488 -8.88 -8.80 -11.02
C ARG A 488 -7.46 -8.31 -11.02
N PHE A 489 -7.23 -7.11 -10.50
CA PHE A 489 -5.92 -6.51 -10.36
C PHE A 489 -5.62 -6.19 -8.90
N GLU A 490 -4.40 -6.39 -8.49
CA GLU A 490 -3.85 -5.79 -7.28
C GLU A 490 -3.40 -4.36 -7.60
N PHE A 491 -3.56 -3.47 -6.63
CA PHE A 491 -3.24 -2.06 -6.79
C PHE A 491 -2.11 -1.69 -5.85
N ASP A 492 -0.95 -1.37 -6.43
CA ASP A 492 0.23 -0.92 -5.70
C ASP A 492 0.42 0.58 -5.89
N GLU A 493 0.43 1.32 -4.80
CA GLU A 493 0.62 2.77 -4.84
C GLU A 493 2.08 3.15 -4.97
N VAL A 494 2.38 4.02 -5.94
CA VAL A 494 3.70 4.63 -6.16
C VAL A 494 3.60 6.10 -5.79
N SER A 495 3.89 6.40 -4.52
CA SER A 495 3.88 7.75 -3.97
C SER A 495 5.15 8.53 -4.30
N PRO A 496 5.12 9.87 -4.26
CA PRO A 496 6.34 10.69 -4.29
C PRO A 496 7.30 10.26 -3.19
N ASP A 497 8.58 10.12 -3.53
CA ASP A 497 9.65 9.80 -2.59
C ASP A 497 10.71 10.92 -2.61
N PRO A 498 10.67 11.86 -1.65
CA PRO A 498 11.65 12.93 -1.58
C PRO A 498 13.09 12.45 -1.37
N ASP A 499 13.30 11.26 -0.79
CA ASP A 499 14.62 10.73 -0.50
C ASP A 499 15.40 10.33 -1.76
N LEU A 500 14.72 10.21 -2.90
CA LEU A 500 15.36 10.04 -4.21
C LEU A 500 15.96 11.33 -4.79
N LEU A 501 15.65 12.49 -4.21
CA LEU A 501 16.29 13.75 -4.55
C LEU A 501 17.64 13.88 -3.84
N PRO A 502 18.60 14.66 -4.41
CA PRO A 502 19.81 15.03 -3.68
C PRO A 502 19.43 15.77 -2.38
N GLU A 503 20.20 15.53 -1.33
CA GLU A 503 19.99 16.22 -0.06
C GLU A 503 20.34 17.71 -0.16
N THR A 504 21.40 18.00 -0.91
CA THR A 504 21.88 19.37 -1.16
C THR A 504 22.20 19.55 -2.64
N ILE A 505 21.95 20.75 -3.15
CA ILE A 505 22.38 21.23 -4.47
C ILE A 505 23.18 22.51 -4.27
N GLU A 506 24.34 22.65 -4.96
CA GLU A 506 25.17 23.84 -4.86
C GLU A 506 24.39 25.11 -5.27
N GLY A 507 24.42 26.12 -4.42
CA GLY A 507 23.70 27.37 -4.62
C GLY A 507 22.25 27.39 -4.20
N MET A 508 21.71 26.28 -3.64
CA MET A 508 20.40 26.25 -3.00
C MET A 508 20.51 26.42 -1.47
N GLU A 509 19.61 27.20 -0.92
CA GLU A 509 19.54 27.52 0.51
C GLU A 509 18.74 26.48 1.29
N ALA A 510 17.80 25.79 0.63
CA ALA A 510 16.96 24.75 1.21
C ALA A 510 17.23 23.39 0.54
N SER A 511 17.00 22.31 1.27
CA SER A 511 17.12 20.96 0.73
C SER A 511 16.05 20.70 -0.36
N PRO A 512 16.41 20.19 -1.54
CA PRO A 512 15.46 19.74 -2.55
C PRO A 512 14.40 18.78 -2.02
N ARG A 513 14.78 17.92 -1.08
CA ARG A 513 13.86 16.97 -0.40
C ARG A 513 12.80 17.70 0.41
N GLU A 514 13.22 18.73 1.13
CA GLU A 514 12.34 19.53 1.97
C GLU A 514 11.39 20.38 1.13
N VAL A 515 11.91 20.99 0.05
CA VAL A 515 11.10 21.73 -0.93
C VAL A 515 9.99 20.86 -1.49
N LEU A 516 10.30 19.64 -1.97
CA LEU A 516 9.29 18.72 -2.50
C LEU A 516 8.29 18.29 -1.42
N ARG A 517 8.75 17.99 -0.20
CA ARG A 517 7.88 17.59 0.91
C ARG A 517 6.88 18.69 1.26
N VAL A 518 7.36 19.91 1.47
CA VAL A 518 6.50 21.05 1.84
C VAL A 518 5.51 21.41 0.74
N MET A 519 5.92 21.38 -0.53
CA MET A 519 4.97 21.58 -1.64
C MET A 519 3.88 20.51 -1.63
N ASN A 520 4.25 19.24 -1.46
CA ASN A 520 3.29 18.14 -1.46
C ASN A 520 2.35 18.17 -0.24
N ASP A 521 2.84 18.52 0.95
CA ASP A 521 1.99 18.71 2.13
C ASP A 521 0.93 19.80 1.89
N ARG A 522 1.31 20.91 1.22
CA ARG A 522 0.38 21.98 0.86
C ARG A 522 -0.58 21.58 -0.27
N LEU A 523 -0.11 20.82 -1.26
CA LEU A 523 -0.96 20.29 -2.32
C LEU A 523 -1.98 19.30 -1.79
N GLU A 524 -1.59 18.40 -0.91
CA GLU A 524 -2.51 17.45 -0.28
C GLU A 524 -3.59 18.21 0.52
N TRP A 525 -3.20 19.27 1.24
CA TRP A 525 -4.13 20.11 1.99
C TRP A 525 -5.09 20.92 1.10
N LEU A 526 -4.57 21.58 0.06
CA LEU A 526 -5.34 22.51 -0.78
C LEU A 526 -6.16 21.80 -1.85
N ARG A 527 -5.85 20.54 -2.15
CA ARG A 527 -6.50 19.78 -3.19
C ARG A 527 -6.75 18.33 -2.76
N ASP A 528 -5.82 17.42 -2.98
CA ASP A 528 -5.88 16.00 -2.59
C ASP A 528 -4.53 15.30 -2.86
N ARG A 529 -4.43 14.02 -2.42
CA ARG A 529 -3.25 13.17 -2.58
C ARG A 529 -2.97 12.71 -4.02
N ASP A 530 -3.96 12.78 -4.91
CA ASP A 530 -3.82 12.35 -6.30
C ASP A 530 -3.06 13.38 -7.15
N HIS A 531 -2.97 14.64 -6.67
CA HIS A 531 -2.33 15.76 -7.34
C HIS A 531 -0.98 16.17 -6.73
N LEU A 532 -0.28 15.25 -6.06
CA LEU A 532 1.07 15.50 -5.56
C LEU A 532 2.09 15.59 -6.70
N ILE A 533 3.19 16.27 -6.45
CA ILE A 533 4.32 16.35 -7.39
C ILE A 533 5.23 15.15 -7.18
N GLY A 534 5.45 14.35 -8.22
CA GLY A 534 6.39 13.25 -8.18
C GLY A 534 7.85 13.73 -8.19
N HIS A 535 8.72 12.96 -7.58
CA HIS A 535 10.16 13.25 -7.47
C HIS A 535 10.90 13.27 -8.83
N ALA A 536 10.39 12.56 -9.83
CA ALA A 536 11.04 12.46 -11.15
C ALA A 536 11.13 13.81 -11.88
N TRP A 537 10.31 14.79 -11.53
CA TRP A 537 10.40 16.13 -12.10
C TRP A 537 11.66 16.87 -11.67
N LEU A 538 12.22 16.56 -10.49
CA LEU A 538 13.31 17.29 -9.84
C LEU A 538 14.58 16.44 -9.63
N MET A 539 14.49 15.10 -9.72
CA MET A 539 15.57 14.18 -9.33
C MET A 539 16.84 14.28 -10.18
N HIS A 540 16.76 14.84 -11.37
CA HIS A 540 17.91 14.96 -12.27
C HIS A 540 18.65 16.30 -12.13
N ALA A 541 18.09 17.27 -11.41
CA ALA A 541 18.76 18.55 -11.17
C ALA A 541 19.98 18.36 -10.28
N ARG A 542 21.13 18.88 -10.73
CA ARG A 542 22.42 18.84 -10.01
C ARG A 542 22.91 20.23 -9.62
N THR A 543 22.39 21.26 -10.28
CA THR A 543 22.67 22.66 -10.00
C THR A 543 21.38 23.40 -9.68
N ARG A 544 21.51 24.57 -9.03
CA ARG A 544 20.37 25.46 -8.77
C ARG A 544 19.68 25.87 -10.07
N GLU A 545 20.41 26.19 -11.11
CA GLU A 545 19.85 26.61 -12.40
C GLU A 545 18.99 25.51 -13.02
N GLU A 546 19.45 24.24 -12.97
CA GLU A 546 18.66 23.09 -13.44
C GLU A 546 17.39 22.88 -12.59
N PHE A 547 17.48 23.11 -11.28
CA PHE A 547 16.33 23.01 -10.39
C PHE A 547 15.32 24.15 -10.65
N ASP A 548 15.80 25.40 -10.80
CA ASP A 548 14.98 26.55 -11.17
C ASP A 548 14.27 26.34 -12.51
N ASP A 549 14.97 25.79 -13.50
CA ASP A 549 14.39 25.47 -14.82
C ASP A 549 13.30 24.38 -14.72
N ALA A 550 13.52 23.34 -13.91
CA ALA A 550 12.52 22.30 -13.66
C ALA A 550 11.29 22.87 -12.93
N MET A 551 11.50 23.70 -11.93
CA MET A 551 10.41 24.39 -11.22
C MET A 551 9.62 25.29 -12.16
N ARG A 552 10.28 26.15 -12.90
CA ARG A 552 9.66 27.13 -13.79
C ARG A 552 8.90 26.51 -14.95
N ARG A 553 9.48 25.50 -15.60
CA ARG A 553 8.95 24.94 -16.86
C ARG A 553 8.05 23.72 -16.68
N LYS A 554 8.13 23.05 -15.53
CA LYS A 554 7.42 21.78 -15.31
C LYS A 554 6.53 21.82 -14.08
N VAL A 555 7.10 22.12 -12.90
CA VAL A 555 6.39 21.99 -11.62
C VAL A 555 5.36 23.09 -11.44
N ILE A 556 5.73 24.36 -11.61
CA ILE A 556 4.79 25.47 -11.43
C ILE A 556 3.65 25.43 -12.45
N PRO A 557 3.88 25.19 -13.76
CA PRO A 557 2.80 25.00 -14.72
C PRO A 557 1.85 23.85 -14.37
N LEU A 558 2.39 22.72 -13.88
CA LEU A 558 1.59 21.58 -13.44
C LEU A 558 0.70 21.94 -12.23
N ILE A 559 1.25 22.68 -11.25
CA ILE A 559 0.46 23.17 -10.11
C ILE A 559 -0.64 24.14 -10.59
N ALA A 560 -0.34 25.00 -11.54
CA ALA A 560 -1.32 25.95 -12.10
C ALA A 560 -2.46 25.18 -12.80
N GLU A 561 -2.16 24.14 -13.57
CA GLU A 561 -3.16 23.27 -14.18
C GLU A 561 -4.05 22.59 -13.13
N TYR A 562 -3.46 22.12 -12.03
CA TYR A 562 -4.20 21.49 -10.94
C TYR A 562 -5.25 22.42 -10.31
N PHE A 563 -4.99 23.71 -10.25
CA PHE A 563 -5.90 24.70 -9.69
C PHE A 563 -6.69 25.50 -10.72
N TYR A 564 -6.67 25.08 -12.00
CA TYR A 564 -7.42 25.75 -13.07
C TYR A 564 -7.15 27.28 -13.10
N ASP A 565 -5.86 27.67 -12.99
CA ASP A 565 -5.40 29.05 -12.94
C ASP A 565 -5.88 29.87 -11.72
N GLU A 566 -6.30 29.21 -10.62
CA GLU A 566 -6.48 29.88 -9.34
C GLU A 566 -5.11 30.22 -8.71
N TRP A 567 -4.45 31.23 -9.24
CA TRP A 567 -3.08 31.60 -8.89
C TRP A 567 -2.84 31.89 -7.40
N GLY A 568 -3.89 32.25 -6.64
CA GLY A 568 -3.80 32.39 -5.18
C GLY A 568 -3.43 31.06 -4.49
N LYS A 569 -3.98 29.93 -4.97
CA LYS A 569 -3.64 28.60 -4.45
C LYS A 569 -2.26 28.14 -4.93
N VAL A 570 -1.92 28.43 -6.20
CA VAL A 570 -0.57 28.17 -6.72
C VAL A 570 0.47 28.85 -5.86
N ARG A 571 0.27 30.12 -5.55
CA ARG A 571 1.15 30.90 -4.68
C ARG A 571 1.22 30.33 -3.26
N ALA A 572 0.10 29.90 -2.69
CA ALA A 572 0.07 29.27 -1.37
C ALA A 572 0.92 27.99 -1.32
N VAL A 573 0.88 27.15 -2.36
CA VAL A 573 1.77 25.99 -2.48
C VAL A 573 3.24 26.40 -2.47
N LEU A 574 3.58 27.50 -3.14
CA LEU A 574 4.94 28.04 -3.27
C LEU A 574 5.39 28.92 -2.10
N GLY A 575 4.67 28.90 -0.97
CA GLY A 575 5.07 29.61 0.25
C GLY A 575 4.40 30.96 0.46
N ASP A 576 3.44 31.31 -0.38
CA ASP A 576 2.73 32.61 -0.39
C ASP A 576 3.65 33.82 -0.52
N THR A 577 4.73 33.67 -1.30
CA THR A 577 5.71 34.72 -1.60
C THR A 577 5.61 35.17 -3.05
N ASP A 578 6.21 36.32 -3.39
CA ASP A 578 6.34 36.77 -4.77
C ASP A 578 7.62 36.26 -5.43
N ASP A 579 8.33 35.33 -4.81
CA ASP A 579 9.63 34.85 -5.29
C ASP A 579 9.53 34.01 -6.58
N PHE A 580 8.44 33.27 -6.74
CA PHE A 580 8.21 32.37 -7.88
C PHE A 580 7.22 32.92 -8.90
N VAL A 581 6.20 33.62 -8.41
CA VAL A 581 5.08 34.10 -9.23
C VAL A 581 4.88 35.60 -8.96
N ALA A 582 4.96 36.40 -10.00
CA ALA A 582 4.72 37.84 -9.94
C ALA A 582 3.24 38.15 -10.18
N ARG A 583 2.71 39.08 -9.41
CA ARG A 583 1.36 39.58 -9.52
C ARG A 583 1.40 41.06 -9.98
N GLN A 584 0.71 41.37 -11.07
CA GLN A 584 0.55 42.72 -11.60
C GLN A 584 -0.94 43.08 -11.63
N SER A 585 -1.32 44.18 -11.01
CA SER A 585 -2.69 44.73 -11.14
C SER A 585 -2.96 45.09 -12.60
N LEU A 586 -4.17 44.81 -13.07
CA LEU A 586 -4.62 45.17 -14.40
C LEU A 586 -5.50 46.44 -14.29
N ASP A 587 -5.13 47.47 -15.04
CA ASP A 587 -6.00 48.62 -15.21
C ASP A 587 -7.25 48.25 -16.00
N GLU A 588 -8.40 48.80 -15.65
CA GLU A 588 -9.66 48.58 -16.37
C GLU A 588 -9.52 49.10 -17.82
N PRO A 589 -9.79 48.27 -18.83
CA PRO A 589 -9.76 48.73 -20.21
C PRO A 589 -10.89 49.72 -20.50
N PRO A 590 -10.68 50.68 -21.40
CA PRO A 590 -11.72 51.63 -21.78
C PRO A 590 -12.99 50.94 -22.28
N GLY A 591 -14.14 51.34 -21.75
CA GLY A 591 -15.46 50.81 -22.13
C GLY A 591 -16.02 49.73 -21.22
N ILE A 592 -15.28 49.27 -20.21
CA ILE A 592 -15.75 48.35 -19.17
C ILE A 592 -15.50 48.86 -17.75
N GLU A 593 -15.26 50.15 -17.59
CA GLU A 593 -14.98 50.79 -16.33
C GLU A 593 -16.12 50.52 -15.31
N GLY A 594 -15.77 50.07 -14.11
CA GLY A 594 -16.73 49.76 -13.05
C GLY A 594 -17.52 48.45 -13.23
N MET A 595 -17.18 47.59 -14.19
CA MET A 595 -17.88 46.34 -14.44
C MET A 595 -17.21 45.12 -13.78
N GLY A 596 -16.09 45.26 -13.07
CA GLY A 596 -15.34 44.12 -12.58
C GLY A 596 -14.74 44.28 -11.19
N GLU A 597 -14.38 43.17 -10.60
CA GLU A 597 -13.49 43.11 -9.44
C GLU A 597 -12.05 43.41 -9.87
N GLU A 598 -11.19 43.82 -8.93
CA GLU A 598 -9.75 43.99 -9.18
C GLU A 598 -9.13 42.74 -9.78
N ARG A 599 -8.63 42.83 -11.00
CA ARG A 599 -8.02 41.71 -11.71
C ARG A 599 -6.51 41.85 -11.73
N HIS A 600 -5.87 40.67 -11.71
CA HIS A 600 -4.42 40.59 -11.72
C HIS A 600 -3.95 39.75 -12.87
N ARG A 601 -2.84 40.15 -13.48
CA ARG A 601 -2.06 39.32 -14.37
C ARG A 601 -1.00 38.60 -13.54
N TRP A 602 -0.95 37.30 -13.68
CA TRP A 602 0.02 36.46 -13.03
C TRP A 602 1.07 35.99 -14.04
N SER A 603 2.33 35.93 -13.62
CA SER A 603 3.41 35.41 -14.47
C SER A 603 4.44 34.68 -13.58
N VAL A 604 4.93 33.55 -14.05
CA VAL A 604 6.08 32.89 -13.44
C VAL A 604 7.30 33.76 -13.70
N ARG A 605 8.13 33.96 -12.68
CA ARG A 605 9.36 34.75 -12.81
C ARG A 605 10.38 34.04 -13.69
N ASP A 606 11.16 34.82 -14.46
CA ASP A 606 12.26 34.29 -15.26
C ASP A 606 13.43 33.82 -14.41
N GLU A 607 13.67 34.51 -13.27
CA GLU A 607 14.70 34.18 -12.29
C GLU A 607 14.12 34.20 -10.88
N PHE A 608 14.48 33.22 -10.08
CA PHE A 608 14.08 33.16 -8.68
C PHE A 608 15.14 33.81 -7.79
N PRO A 609 14.76 34.70 -6.85
CA PRO A 609 15.74 35.42 -6.03
C PRO A 609 16.49 34.46 -5.09
N PRO A 610 17.67 34.87 -4.59
CA PRO A 610 18.32 34.17 -3.49
C PRO A 610 17.36 34.07 -2.28
N GLY A 611 17.37 32.91 -1.59
CA GLY A 611 16.46 32.64 -0.46
C GLY A 611 15.05 32.20 -0.85
N ALA A 612 14.69 32.14 -2.15
CA ALA A 612 13.34 31.76 -2.59
C ALA A 612 12.89 30.40 -2.03
N TYR A 613 13.75 29.40 -2.09
CA TYR A 613 13.41 28.06 -1.58
C TYR A 613 13.38 27.99 -0.07
N GLU A 614 14.19 28.77 0.63
CA GLU A 614 14.10 28.90 2.08
C GLU A 614 12.76 29.56 2.49
N ASN A 615 12.33 30.60 1.77
CA ASN A 615 11.03 31.24 1.97
C ASN A 615 9.87 30.28 1.65
N LEU A 616 10.01 29.45 0.61
CA LEU A 616 9.02 28.42 0.29
C LEU A 616 8.89 27.43 1.46
N VAL A 617 9.99 26.94 2.00
CA VAL A 617 9.98 25.96 3.10
C VAL A 617 9.42 26.57 4.38
N ARG A 618 9.85 27.78 4.75
CA ARG A 618 9.39 28.45 5.97
C ARG A 618 7.94 28.93 5.90
N GLY A 619 7.44 29.25 4.71
CA GLY A 619 6.17 29.95 4.49
C GLY A 619 6.26 31.43 4.84
N SER A 620 5.34 32.25 4.33
CA SER A 620 5.19 33.62 4.79
C SER A 620 4.70 33.60 6.25
N ALA A 621 5.52 34.04 7.19
CA ALA A 621 5.01 34.42 8.49
C ALA A 621 4.05 35.59 8.24
N THR A 622 2.75 35.36 8.30
CA THR A 622 1.76 36.45 8.31
C THR A 622 2.12 37.36 9.48
N PRO A 623 2.48 38.62 9.27
CA PRO A 623 2.65 39.53 10.40
C PRO A 623 1.32 39.54 11.13
N ALA A 624 1.34 39.19 12.42
CA ALA A 624 0.19 39.33 13.29
C ALA A 624 -0.34 40.75 13.07
N SER A 625 -1.57 40.90 12.61
CA SER A 625 -2.25 42.19 12.55
C SER A 625 -2.24 42.74 13.94
N ASP A 626 -1.40 43.75 14.13
CA ASP A 626 -1.38 44.59 15.31
C ASP A 626 -2.72 45.35 15.34
N ASN A 627 -3.74 44.75 15.94
CA ASN A 627 -4.94 45.47 16.33
C ASN A 627 -4.57 46.35 17.50
N GLY A 628 -3.91 47.46 17.16
CA GLY A 628 -3.72 48.60 18.06
C GLY A 628 -5.06 49.04 18.62
N SER A 629 -5.23 48.78 19.89
CA SER A 629 -6.15 49.48 20.74
C SER A 629 -5.88 51.01 20.61
N GLY A 630 -6.85 51.74 20.11
CA GLY A 630 -6.84 53.18 20.06
C GLY A 630 -8.25 53.74 20.14
N GLU A 631 -8.63 54.16 21.37
CA GLU A 631 -9.70 55.05 21.76
C GLU A 631 -11.15 54.70 21.43
#